data_e1791cf9c760d77745ee81f3d641d467
#
_entry.id   e1791cf9c760d77745ee81f3d641d467
#
_cell.length_a   1.000
_cell.length_b   1.000
_cell.length_c   1.000
_cell.angle_alpha   90.00
_cell.angle_beta   90.00
_cell.angle_gamma   90.00
#
_symmetry.space_group_name_H-M   'P 1'
#
loop_
_entity.id
_entity.type
_entity.pdbx_description
1 polymer ?
#
loop_
_entity_poly.entity_id
_entity_poly.type
_entity_poly.pdbx_seq_one_letter_code
_entity_poly.pdbx_strand_id
1 'polypeptide(L)'
;MTDTRILVTGGAGFIGSHYVRTLLGPDGPGDVTVTVLDKLTYAGNPANLDDVRSNPRFSFVPGDICDRELVARVVAGHDQIVHFAAESHVDRSIQGAAEFITTNVLGTQTLLDAALRRPGGPVPFLHVSTDEVYGSIDEGSWPETDPLRPNSPYAASKASSDLVALSYHRTHGLDVRVTRCSNNYGHHHFPEKVIPLFITNLLDGHKVPLYGEGLNVRDWLHIDDHVQGLELVRTGGRPGEVYNIGGGTELSNKELTELLLELSGSTWQSVEHVADRLGHDLRYSVDCTKIREELGYRPRKDFTQGLRETFDWYRDNRAWWEPLKNRAAL
;
A
#
# COMPACT_ATOMS: atom_id res chain seq x y z
N MET A 1 -24.20 -15.61 -14.45
CA MET A 1 -23.35 -15.64 -13.24
C MET A 1 -23.57 -14.31 -12.54
N THR A 2 -23.70 -14.29 -11.23
CA THR A 2 -23.85 -13.02 -10.48
C THR A 2 -22.45 -12.46 -10.27
N ASP A 3 -22.28 -11.15 -10.47
CA ASP A 3 -20.99 -10.47 -10.29
C ASP A 3 -20.49 -10.62 -8.85
N THR A 4 -19.20 -10.83 -8.66
CA THR A 4 -18.56 -10.84 -7.35
C THR A 4 -18.49 -9.41 -6.81
N ARG A 5 -19.08 -9.17 -5.64
CA ARG A 5 -19.11 -7.85 -4.99
C ARG A 5 -17.93 -7.70 -4.04
N ILE A 6 -16.99 -6.84 -4.40
CA ILE A 6 -15.76 -6.64 -3.64
C ILE A 6 -15.85 -5.32 -2.85
N LEU A 7 -15.64 -5.39 -1.54
CA LEU A 7 -15.43 -4.21 -0.70
C LEU A 7 -13.93 -3.90 -0.65
N VAL A 8 -13.55 -2.71 -1.11
CA VAL A 8 -12.18 -2.19 -1.05
C VAL A 8 -12.14 -1.07 -0.02
N THR A 9 -11.47 -1.29 1.11
CA THR A 9 -11.27 -0.23 2.10
C THR A 9 -9.96 0.52 1.82
N GLY A 10 -9.93 1.84 2.03
CA GLY A 10 -8.77 2.65 1.68
C GLY A 10 -8.59 2.84 0.16
N GLY A 11 -9.69 2.68 -0.58
CA GLY A 11 -9.68 2.71 -2.04
C GLY A 11 -9.48 4.10 -2.66
N ALA A 12 -9.48 5.18 -1.88
CA ALA A 12 -9.10 6.52 -2.35
C ALA A 12 -7.60 6.83 -2.14
N GLY A 13 -6.85 5.94 -1.47
CA GLY A 13 -5.40 6.02 -1.32
C GLY A 13 -4.66 5.57 -2.58
N PHE A 14 -3.33 5.62 -2.56
CA PHE A 14 -2.46 5.28 -3.68
C PHE A 14 -2.69 3.85 -4.20
N ILE A 15 -2.41 2.83 -3.38
CA ILE A 15 -2.48 1.42 -3.80
C ILE A 15 -3.94 1.01 -4.04
N GLY A 16 -4.84 1.36 -3.10
CA GLY A 16 -6.25 1.00 -3.19
C GLY A 16 -6.94 1.56 -4.43
N SER A 17 -6.68 2.80 -4.80
CA SER A 17 -7.27 3.40 -6.02
C SER A 17 -6.74 2.77 -7.30
N HIS A 18 -5.45 2.44 -7.33
CA HIS A 18 -4.86 1.72 -8.46
C HIS A 18 -5.49 0.34 -8.62
N TYR A 19 -5.67 -0.38 -7.51
CA TYR A 19 -6.37 -1.66 -7.48
C TYR A 19 -7.80 -1.55 -8.02
N VAL A 20 -8.57 -0.55 -7.57
CA VAL A 20 -9.94 -0.30 -8.05
C VAL A 20 -9.97 0.00 -9.55
N ARG A 21 -9.07 0.86 -10.04
CA ARG A 21 -8.96 1.17 -11.47
C ARG A 21 -8.60 -0.07 -12.30
N THR A 22 -7.71 -0.93 -11.80
CA THR A 22 -7.35 -2.19 -12.47
C THR A 22 -8.55 -3.13 -12.56
N LEU A 23 -9.31 -3.32 -11.47
CA LEU A 23 -10.48 -4.19 -11.47
C LEU A 23 -11.60 -3.72 -12.40
N LEU A 24 -11.81 -2.43 -12.50
CA LEU A 24 -12.90 -1.83 -13.27
C LEU A 24 -12.46 -1.35 -14.66
N GLY A 25 -11.18 -1.41 -14.96
CA GLY A 25 -10.60 -1.02 -16.24
C GLY A 25 -10.91 -2.01 -17.37
N PRO A 26 -10.46 -1.69 -18.59
CA PRO A 26 -10.76 -2.48 -19.79
C PRO A 26 -10.20 -3.92 -19.74
N ASP A 27 -9.06 -4.10 -19.07
CA ASP A 27 -8.40 -5.40 -18.92
C ASP A 27 -8.77 -6.11 -17.60
N GLY A 28 -9.66 -5.51 -16.81
CA GLY A 28 -10.13 -6.06 -15.55
C GLY A 28 -11.15 -7.21 -15.73
N PRO A 29 -11.40 -8.00 -14.67
CA PRO A 29 -12.43 -9.02 -14.70
C PRO A 29 -13.81 -8.37 -14.93
N GLY A 30 -14.53 -8.85 -15.95
CA GLY A 30 -15.83 -8.29 -16.33
C GLY A 30 -16.97 -8.56 -15.35
N ASP A 31 -16.76 -9.49 -14.43
CA ASP A 31 -17.75 -10.06 -13.49
C ASP A 31 -17.55 -9.60 -12.03
N VAL A 32 -17.00 -8.40 -11.82
CA VAL A 32 -16.84 -7.82 -10.48
C VAL A 32 -17.53 -6.46 -10.37
N THR A 33 -18.10 -6.19 -9.19
CA THR A 33 -18.51 -4.85 -8.76
C THR A 33 -17.66 -4.44 -7.56
N VAL A 34 -17.34 -3.16 -7.45
CA VAL A 34 -16.45 -2.64 -6.40
C VAL A 34 -17.16 -1.54 -5.63
N THR A 35 -17.20 -1.69 -4.31
CA THR A 35 -17.53 -0.61 -3.39
C THR A 35 -16.28 -0.17 -2.64
N VAL A 36 -15.94 1.10 -2.71
CA VAL A 36 -14.88 1.70 -1.91
C VAL A 36 -15.44 2.23 -0.60
N LEU A 37 -14.84 1.84 0.53
CA LEU A 37 -15.04 2.46 1.84
C LEU A 37 -13.79 3.22 2.22
N ASP A 38 -13.88 4.55 2.35
CA ASP A 38 -12.73 5.40 2.66
C ASP A 38 -13.16 6.58 3.54
N LYS A 39 -12.34 6.90 4.55
CA LYS A 39 -12.55 8.02 5.47
C LYS A 39 -12.11 9.36 4.88
N LEU A 40 -11.33 9.33 3.79
CA LEU A 40 -10.75 10.52 3.15
C LEU A 40 -9.90 11.35 4.11
N THR A 41 -8.95 10.68 4.79
CA THR A 41 -7.93 11.36 5.57
C THR A 41 -6.96 12.13 4.65
N TYR A 42 -5.85 12.61 5.16
CA TYR A 42 -4.92 13.47 4.42
C TYR A 42 -4.40 12.84 3.10
N ALA A 43 -4.21 11.52 3.06
CA ALA A 43 -3.72 10.78 1.88
C ALA A 43 -4.84 10.23 0.97
N GLY A 44 -6.09 10.21 1.44
CA GLY A 44 -7.25 9.82 0.65
C GLY A 44 -7.64 10.94 -0.32
N ASN A 45 -7.55 10.67 -1.62
CA ASN A 45 -7.89 11.65 -2.64
C ASN A 45 -8.97 11.10 -3.61
N PRO A 46 -10.21 11.63 -3.57
CA PRO A 46 -11.27 11.18 -4.48
C PRO A 46 -10.90 11.29 -5.97
N ALA A 47 -10.02 12.24 -6.35
CA ALA A 47 -9.55 12.38 -7.72
C ALA A 47 -8.79 11.13 -8.24
N ASN A 48 -8.28 10.29 -7.35
CA ASN A 48 -7.66 9.02 -7.73
C ASN A 48 -8.64 8.02 -8.35
N LEU A 49 -9.94 8.26 -8.21
CA LEU A 49 -11.03 7.41 -8.67
C LEU A 49 -11.85 8.03 -9.81
N ASP A 50 -11.44 9.18 -10.35
CA ASP A 50 -12.21 9.90 -11.37
C ASP A 50 -12.43 9.04 -12.63
N ASP A 51 -11.43 8.25 -13.05
CA ASP A 51 -11.54 7.36 -14.22
C ASP A 51 -12.63 6.28 -14.08
N VAL A 52 -12.99 5.91 -12.86
CA VAL A 52 -13.98 4.87 -12.59
C VAL A 52 -15.28 5.38 -11.99
N ARG A 53 -15.37 6.67 -11.68
CA ARG A 53 -16.52 7.28 -10.99
C ARG A 53 -17.84 7.09 -11.73
N SER A 54 -17.82 7.10 -13.05
CA SER A 54 -19.01 6.88 -13.89
C SER A 54 -19.27 5.42 -14.26
N ASN A 55 -18.41 4.48 -13.81
CA ASN A 55 -18.57 3.07 -14.10
C ASN A 55 -19.77 2.51 -13.28
N PRO A 56 -20.78 1.86 -13.91
CA PRO A 56 -21.96 1.33 -13.21
C PRO A 56 -21.62 0.23 -12.19
N ARG A 57 -20.42 -0.35 -12.27
CA ARG A 57 -19.91 -1.36 -11.33
C ARG A 57 -19.16 -0.74 -10.14
N PHE A 58 -19.10 0.59 -10.05
CA PHE A 58 -18.42 1.34 -8.99
C PHE A 58 -19.40 1.96 -8.01
N SER A 59 -19.07 1.91 -6.71
CA SER A 59 -19.75 2.65 -5.65
C SER A 59 -18.76 3.20 -4.63
N PHE A 60 -19.07 4.32 -4.01
CA PHE A 60 -18.25 4.94 -2.97
C PHE A 60 -19.06 5.19 -1.70
N VAL A 61 -18.53 4.75 -0.56
CA VAL A 61 -19.09 4.97 0.77
C VAL A 61 -18.06 5.74 1.61
N PRO A 62 -18.34 7.01 1.96
CA PRO A 62 -17.49 7.73 2.89
C PRO A 62 -17.69 7.18 4.30
N GLY A 63 -16.58 6.84 5.00
CA GLY A 63 -16.69 6.34 6.37
C GLY A 63 -15.43 5.74 6.94
N ASP A 64 -15.45 5.61 8.27
CA ASP A 64 -14.35 5.08 9.07
C ASP A 64 -14.51 3.56 9.27
N ILE A 65 -13.44 2.81 9.05
CA ILE A 65 -13.40 1.37 9.33
C ILE A 65 -13.55 1.03 10.82
N CYS A 66 -13.38 2.02 11.71
CA CYS A 66 -13.64 1.88 13.14
C CYS A 66 -15.13 2.02 13.50
N ASP A 67 -15.99 2.49 12.59
CA ASP A 67 -17.43 2.57 12.79
C ASP A 67 -18.08 1.20 12.58
N ARG A 68 -18.33 0.49 13.69
CA ARG A 68 -18.86 -0.88 13.70
C ARG A 68 -20.20 -1.01 12.99
N GLU A 69 -21.09 -0.03 13.13
CA GLU A 69 -22.42 -0.08 12.53
C GLU A 69 -22.36 0.12 11.02
N LEU A 70 -21.58 1.10 10.58
CA LEU A 70 -21.33 1.35 9.16
C LEU A 70 -20.67 0.13 8.51
N VAL A 71 -19.59 -0.37 9.11
CA VAL A 71 -18.84 -1.53 8.59
C VAL A 71 -19.75 -2.76 8.48
N ALA A 72 -20.54 -3.07 9.50
CA ALA A 72 -21.47 -4.19 9.45
C ALA A 72 -22.51 -4.05 8.32
N ARG A 73 -23.08 -2.86 8.12
CA ARG A 73 -24.02 -2.58 7.02
C ARG A 73 -23.37 -2.75 5.64
N VAL A 74 -22.16 -2.21 5.48
CA VAL A 74 -21.46 -2.25 4.20
C VAL A 74 -21.03 -3.70 3.89
N VAL A 75 -20.39 -4.39 4.82
CA VAL A 75 -19.91 -5.77 4.63
C VAL A 75 -21.05 -6.73 4.30
N ALA A 76 -22.26 -6.53 4.84
CA ALA A 76 -23.43 -7.38 4.57
C ALA A 76 -23.76 -7.51 3.07
N GLY A 77 -23.43 -6.50 2.27
CA GLY A 77 -23.69 -6.46 0.82
C GLY A 77 -22.58 -7.06 -0.06
N HIS A 78 -21.47 -7.57 0.52
CA HIS A 78 -20.28 -7.93 -0.25
C HIS A 78 -19.91 -9.41 -0.09
N ASP A 79 -19.16 -9.93 -1.05
CA ASP A 79 -18.74 -11.33 -1.13
C ASP A 79 -17.24 -11.49 -0.78
N GLN A 80 -16.46 -10.42 -0.83
CA GLN A 80 -15.04 -10.39 -0.48
C GLN A 80 -14.66 -9.01 0.05
N ILE A 81 -13.61 -8.97 0.88
CA ILE A 81 -13.01 -7.72 1.38
C ILE A 81 -11.54 -7.68 0.99
N VAL A 82 -11.09 -6.56 0.41
CA VAL A 82 -9.68 -6.24 0.21
C VAL A 82 -9.35 -4.99 1.02
N HIS A 83 -8.49 -5.15 2.01
CA HIS A 83 -8.29 -4.15 3.06
C HIS A 83 -6.97 -3.41 2.89
N PHE A 84 -7.05 -2.17 2.37
CA PHE A 84 -5.92 -1.24 2.25
C PHE A 84 -5.95 -0.11 3.28
N ALA A 85 -7.10 0.17 3.91
CA ALA A 85 -7.23 1.31 4.80
C ALA A 85 -6.24 1.21 5.98
N ALA A 86 -5.35 2.20 6.09
CA ALA A 86 -4.35 2.27 7.14
C ALA A 86 -3.79 3.70 7.26
N GLU A 87 -3.36 4.07 8.46
CA GLU A 87 -2.38 5.13 8.61
C GLU A 87 -1.00 4.58 8.26
N SER A 88 -0.21 5.27 7.38
CA SER A 88 0.96 4.67 6.71
C SER A 88 2.23 5.51 6.74
N HIS A 89 2.26 6.68 7.39
CA HIS A 89 3.43 7.54 7.41
C HIS A 89 4.27 7.33 8.66
N VAL A 90 5.49 6.78 8.50
CA VAL A 90 6.38 6.43 9.62
C VAL A 90 6.67 7.61 10.52
N ASP A 91 7.06 8.78 9.96
CA ASP A 91 7.40 9.96 10.78
C ASP A 91 6.21 10.46 11.62
N ARG A 92 4.99 10.44 11.05
CA ARG A 92 3.77 10.74 11.81
C ARG A 92 3.53 9.73 12.93
N SER A 93 3.85 8.45 12.71
CA SER A 93 3.71 7.42 13.75
C SER A 93 4.66 7.62 14.93
N ILE A 94 5.86 8.17 14.68
CA ILE A 94 6.84 8.51 15.72
C ILE A 94 6.34 9.69 16.56
N GLN A 95 5.65 10.64 15.94
CA GLN A 95 5.08 11.81 16.62
C GLN A 95 3.79 11.48 17.39
N GLY A 96 2.98 10.52 16.89
CA GLY A 96 1.68 10.18 17.48
C GLY A 96 1.21 8.78 17.07
N ALA A 97 1.52 7.76 17.89
CA ALA A 97 1.21 6.37 17.59
C ALA A 97 -0.28 5.98 17.75
N ALA A 98 -1.06 6.75 18.51
CA ALA A 98 -2.43 6.36 18.89
C ALA A 98 -3.36 6.16 17.68
N GLU A 99 -3.30 7.04 16.68
CA GLU A 99 -4.12 6.92 15.47
C GLU A 99 -3.77 5.67 14.66
N PHE A 100 -2.49 5.28 14.64
CA PHE A 100 -2.03 4.06 13.97
C PHE A 100 -2.58 2.82 14.66
N ILE A 101 -2.60 2.77 15.98
CA ILE A 101 -3.20 1.65 16.73
C ILE A 101 -4.71 1.62 16.50
N THR A 102 -5.39 2.76 16.56
CA THR A 102 -6.84 2.83 16.35
C THR A 102 -7.20 2.39 14.93
N THR A 103 -6.60 2.96 13.92
CA THR A 103 -6.95 2.66 12.53
C THR A 103 -6.46 1.27 12.13
N ASN A 104 -5.16 0.97 12.32
CA ASN A 104 -4.56 -0.22 11.76
C ASN A 104 -4.91 -1.49 12.56
N VAL A 105 -5.10 -1.39 13.88
CA VAL A 105 -5.40 -2.57 14.70
C VAL A 105 -6.91 -2.69 14.98
N LEU A 106 -7.51 -1.67 15.59
CA LEU A 106 -8.93 -1.71 15.93
C LEU A 106 -9.82 -1.67 14.68
N GLY A 107 -9.48 -0.85 13.68
CA GLY A 107 -10.21 -0.81 12.41
C GLY A 107 -10.17 -2.15 11.67
N THR A 108 -8.98 -2.79 11.60
CA THR A 108 -8.84 -4.14 11.03
C THR A 108 -9.68 -5.16 11.80
N GLN A 109 -9.65 -5.14 13.13
CA GLN A 109 -10.45 -6.02 13.97
C GLN A 109 -11.95 -5.81 13.73
N THR A 110 -12.40 -4.57 13.58
CA THR A 110 -13.81 -4.24 13.28
C THR A 110 -14.27 -4.85 11.95
N LEU A 111 -13.44 -4.77 10.91
CA LEU A 111 -13.71 -5.39 9.60
C LEU A 111 -13.73 -6.91 9.67
N LEU A 112 -12.80 -7.52 10.40
CA LEU A 112 -12.75 -8.98 10.59
C LEU A 112 -13.97 -9.51 11.34
N ASP A 113 -14.44 -8.81 12.39
CA ASP A 113 -15.68 -9.15 13.09
C ASP A 113 -16.90 -9.09 12.16
N ALA A 114 -16.97 -8.05 11.32
CA ALA A 114 -18.07 -7.92 10.36
C ALA A 114 -18.00 -9.00 9.27
N ALA A 115 -16.81 -9.32 8.78
CA ALA A 115 -16.58 -10.39 7.81
C ALA A 115 -17.02 -11.77 8.37
N LEU A 116 -16.65 -12.07 9.62
CA LEU A 116 -16.99 -13.31 10.30
C LEU A 116 -18.49 -13.43 10.55
N ARG A 117 -19.15 -12.34 10.96
CA ARG A 117 -20.56 -12.32 11.37
C ARG A 117 -21.52 -11.88 10.28
N ARG A 118 -21.06 -11.78 9.04
CA ARG A 118 -21.90 -11.35 7.92
C ARG A 118 -23.14 -12.24 7.79
N PRO A 119 -24.34 -11.69 7.63
CA PRO A 119 -25.56 -12.47 7.34
C PRO A 119 -25.40 -13.27 6.04
N GLY A 120 -25.62 -14.56 6.09
CA GLY A 120 -25.44 -15.47 4.96
C GLY A 120 -24.08 -16.18 4.91
N GLY A 121 -23.25 -15.97 5.91
CA GLY A 121 -21.96 -16.66 6.11
C GLY A 121 -20.75 -15.73 6.00
N PRO A 122 -19.61 -16.16 6.56
CA PRO A 122 -18.37 -15.40 6.52
C PRO A 122 -17.91 -15.08 5.09
N VAL A 123 -17.17 -13.98 4.93
CA VAL A 123 -16.60 -13.58 3.64
C VAL A 123 -15.07 -13.55 3.68
N PRO A 124 -14.39 -13.97 2.59
CA PRO A 124 -12.93 -13.90 2.47
C PRO A 124 -12.39 -12.49 2.71
N PHE A 125 -11.24 -12.43 3.36
CA PHE A 125 -10.58 -11.20 3.78
C PHE A 125 -9.11 -11.20 3.32
N LEU A 126 -8.77 -10.32 2.38
CA LEU A 126 -7.39 -10.07 1.98
C LEU A 126 -6.86 -8.84 2.74
N HIS A 127 -5.89 -9.06 3.63
CA HIS A 127 -5.20 -8.01 4.39
C HIS A 127 -3.93 -7.58 3.69
N VAL A 128 -3.85 -6.31 3.30
CA VAL A 128 -2.65 -5.73 2.66
C VAL A 128 -1.76 -5.12 3.73
N SER A 129 -0.58 -5.70 3.92
CA SER A 129 0.43 -5.30 4.90
C SER A 129 1.72 -4.85 4.21
N THR A 130 2.82 -4.79 4.93
CA THR A 130 4.11 -4.23 4.52
C THR A 130 5.26 -5.14 4.97
N ASP A 131 6.37 -5.10 4.28
CA ASP A 131 7.64 -5.74 4.66
C ASP A 131 8.27 -5.12 5.92
N GLU A 132 7.93 -3.88 6.25
CA GLU A 132 8.42 -3.18 7.45
C GLU A 132 8.10 -3.94 8.76
N VAL A 133 7.11 -4.85 8.73
CA VAL A 133 6.77 -5.70 9.89
C VAL A 133 7.90 -6.65 10.28
N TYR A 134 8.79 -7.00 9.35
CA TYR A 134 9.96 -7.85 9.63
C TYR A 134 11.10 -7.11 10.32
N GLY A 135 11.20 -5.80 10.16
CA GLY A 135 12.34 -4.98 10.57
C GLY A 135 13.49 -5.02 9.56
N SER A 136 14.68 -4.60 9.98
CA SER A 136 15.86 -4.53 9.13
C SER A 136 16.54 -5.90 8.95
N ILE A 137 17.12 -6.13 7.76
CA ILE A 137 17.91 -7.32 7.44
C ILE A 137 19.21 -6.89 6.75
N ASP A 138 20.34 -7.36 7.28
CA ASP A 138 21.66 -7.00 6.74
C ASP A 138 21.98 -7.79 5.47
N GLU A 139 21.69 -9.09 5.47
CA GLU A 139 21.94 -10.02 4.36
C GLU A 139 20.75 -10.96 4.13
N GLY A 140 20.56 -11.43 2.90
CA GLY A 140 19.45 -12.32 2.53
C GLY A 140 18.13 -11.57 2.38
N SER A 141 17.03 -12.30 2.48
CA SER A 141 15.65 -11.77 2.34
C SER A 141 14.71 -12.51 3.28
N TRP A 142 13.75 -11.79 3.86
CA TRP A 142 12.77 -12.35 4.80
C TRP A 142 11.77 -13.28 4.11
N PRO A 143 11.73 -14.59 4.42
CA PRO A 143 10.59 -15.43 4.07
C PRO A 143 9.40 -15.15 4.99
N GLU A 144 8.21 -15.60 4.59
CA GLU A 144 6.96 -15.37 5.33
C GLU A 144 6.93 -16.01 6.73
N THR A 145 7.81 -16.99 6.96
CA THR A 145 7.92 -17.74 8.23
C THR A 145 8.73 -17.04 9.30
N ASP A 146 9.46 -15.99 8.94
CA ASP A 146 10.32 -15.29 9.87
C ASP A 146 9.55 -14.43 10.87
N PRO A 147 10.11 -14.24 12.09
CA PRO A 147 9.44 -13.50 13.13
C PRO A 147 9.33 -12.01 12.79
N LEU A 148 8.23 -11.39 13.22
CA LEU A 148 8.03 -9.95 13.07
C LEU A 148 8.83 -9.19 14.13
N ARG A 149 9.63 -8.22 13.71
CA ARG A 149 10.51 -7.39 14.57
C ARG A 149 10.46 -5.91 14.15
N PRO A 150 9.27 -5.29 14.16
CA PRO A 150 9.08 -3.92 13.67
C PRO A 150 9.84 -2.90 14.52
N ASN A 151 10.45 -1.90 13.87
CA ASN A 151 11.26 -0.85 14.51
C ASN A 151 10.54 0.51 14.63
N SER A 152 9.35 0.66 14.04
CA SER A 152 8.55 1.89 14.13
C SER A 152 7.15 1.62 14.68
N PRO A 153 6.46 2.64 15.27
CA PRO A 153 5.07 2.48 15.69
C PRO A 153 4.12 2.11 14.53
N TYR A 154 4.35 2.64 13.33
CA TYR A 154 3.64 2.21 12.12
C TYR A 154 3.82 0.72 11.85
N ALA A 155 5.06 0.27 11.72
CA ALA A 155 5.36 -1.14 11.45
C ALA A 155 4.82 -2.06 12.55
N ALA A 156 4.91 -1.64 13.83
CA ALA A 156 4.35 -2.37 14.97
C ALA A 156 2.81 -2.48 14.88
N SER A 157 2.12 -1.42 14.45
CA SER A 157 0.67 -1.44 14.26
C SER A 157 0.26 -2.38 13.11
N LYS A 158 1.04 -2.41 12.02
CA LYS A 158 0.82 -3.33 10.89
C LYS A 158 1.10 -4.78 11.29
N ALA A 159 2.20 -5.04 12.01
CA ALA A 159 2.49 -6.37 12.55
C ALA A 159 1.37 -6.87 13.49
N SER A 160 0.83 -5.97 14.33
CA SER A 160 -0.30 -6.29 15.20
C SER A 160 -1.56 -6.63 14.41
N SER A 161 -1.86 -5.87 13.34
CA SER A 161 -3.02 -6.17 12.47
C SER A 161 -2.86 -7.49 11.70
N ASP A 162 -1.65 -7.85 11.24
CA ASP A 162 -1.33 -9.16 10.66
C ASP A 162 -1.67 -10.29 11.64
N LEU A 163 -1.18 -10.16 12.90
CA LEU A 163 -1.41 -11.17 13.93
C LEU A 163 -2.89 -11.29 14.30
N VAL A 164 -3.62 -10.17 14.38
CA VAL A 164 -5.07 -10.17 14.59
C VAL A 164 -5.77 -10.88 13.43
N ALA A 165 -5.45 -10.53 12.18
CA ALA A 165 -6.06 -11.14 11.00
C ALA A 165 -5.83 -12.66 10.95
N LEU A 166 -4.60 -13.12 11.14
CA LEU A 166 -4.26 -14.55 11.18
C LEU A 166 -4.92 -15.28 12.37
N SER A 167 -5.14 -14.60 13.51
CA SER A 167 -5.84 -15.19 14.65
C SER A 167 -7.30 -15.52 14.32
N TYR A 168 -7.98 -14.69 13.51
CA TYR A 168 -9.35 -14.97 13.06
C TYR A 168 -9.42 -16.23 12.19
N HIS A 169 -8.41 -16.48 11.36
CA HIS A 169 -8.31 -17.74 10.64
C HIS A 169 -8.14 -18.92 11.61
N ARG A 170 -7.17 -18.85 12.51
CA ARG A 170 -6.83 -19.95 13.44
C ARG A 170 -7.97 -20.27 14.41
N THR A 171 -8.67 -19.24 14.90
CA THR A 171 -9.71 -19.40 15.94
C THR A 171 -11.08 -19.70 15.34
N HIS A 172 -11.41 -19.07 14.20
CA HIS A 172 -12.77 -19.10 13.65
C HIS A 172 -12.85 -19.74 12.26
N GLY A 173 -11.71 -20.09 11.63
CA GLY A 173 -11.70 -20.64 10.26
C GLY A 173 -12.04 -19.59 9.19
N LEU A 174 -11.99 -18.29 9.49
CA LEU A 174 -12.24 -17.26 8.50
C LEU A 174 -11.18 -17.36 7.37
N ASP A 175 -11.61 -17.28 6.11
CA ASP A 175 -10.69 -17.19 4.98
C ASP A 175 -9.97 -15.84 5.01
N VAL A 176 -8.82 -15.81 5.67
CA VAL A 176 -7.94 -14.65 5.76
C VAL A 176 -6.66 -14.93 4.98
N ARG A 177 -6.26 -14.00 4.15
CA ARG A 177 -4.96 -14.01 3.46
C ARG A 177 -4.26 -12.69 3.75
N VAL A 178 -2.96 -12.74 3.95
CA VAL A 178 -2.13 -11.56 4.26
C VAL A 178 -1.10 -11.39 3.16
N THR A 179 -0.90 -10.17 2.69
CA THR A 179 0.23 -9.84 1.81
C THR A 179 1.15 -8.85 2.49
N ARG A 180 2.47 -9.02 2.30
CA ARG A 180 3.49 -8.08 2.77
C ARG A 180 4.26 -7.59 1.57
N CYS A 181 4.06 -6.31 1.22
CA CYS A 181 4.71 -5.74 0.05
C CYS A 181 5.93 -4.92 0.40
N SER A 182 6.89 -4.88 -0.54
CA SER A 182 8.01 -3.95 -0.50
C SER A 182 7.61 -2.52 -0.90
N ASN A 183 8.56 -1.59 -0.98
CA ASN A 183 8.29 -0.18 -1.21
C ASN A 183 7.65 0.07 -2.58
N ASN A 184 6.41 0.55 -2.57
CA ASN A 184 5.66 0.81 -3.78
C ASN A 184 6.03 2.16 -4.41
N TYR A 185 6.00 2.23 -5.76
CA TYR A 185 6.11 3.47 -6.51
C TYR A 185 5.21 3.44 -7.75
N GLY A 186 4.90 4.64 -8.26
CA GLY A 186 4.03 4.82 -9.43
C GLY A 186 3.25 6.13 -9.36
N HIS A 187 2.36 6.33 -10.31
CA HIS A 187 1.50 7.51 -10.38
C HIS A 187 0.43 7.54 -9.27
N HIS A 188 -0.05 8.73 -8.89
CA HIS A 188 -1.01 8.97 -7.81
C HIS A 188 -0.49 8.65 -6.40
N HIS A 189 0.82 8.46 -6.20
CA HIS A 189 1.40 8.31 -4.87
C HIS A 189 1.46 9.68 -4.18
N PHE A 190 0.98 9.75 -2.93
CA PHE A 190 0.89 11.02 -2.20
C PHE A 190 2.26 11.67 -2.04
N PRO A 191 2.42 13.00 -2.27
CA PRO A 191 3.71 13.68 -2.42
C PRO A 191 4.48 13.91 -1.11
N GLU A 192 4.26 13.10 -0.07
CA GLU A 192 5.08 13.01 1.14
C GLU A 192 6.08 11.84 1.11
N LYS A 193 5.87 10.87 0.22
CA LYS A 193 6.75 9.71 0.06
C LYS A 193 7.93 10.04 -0.84
N VAL A 194 9.08 9.38 -0.63
CA VAL A 194 10.37 9.77 -1.19
C VAL A 194 10.35 10.04 -2.70
N ILE A 195 9.82 9.13 -3.52
CA ILE A 195 9.82 9.30 -4.98
C ILE A 195 8.97 10.50 -5.40
N PRO A 196 7.66 10.60 -5.08
CA PRO A 196 6.88 11.76 -5.48
C PRO A 196 7.30 13.06 -4.78
N LEU A 197 7.80 13.01 -3.55
CA LEU A 197 8.35 14.19 -2.87
C LEU A 197 9.55 14.76 -3.64
N PHE A 198 10.49 13.87 -4.01
CA PHE A 198 11.70 14.30 -4.74
C PHE A 198 11.32 14.79 -6.13
N ILE A 199 10.49 14.07 -6.88
CA ILE A 199 10.05 14.51 -8.21
C ILE A 199 9.39 15.89 -8.13
N THR A 200 8.42 16.09 -7.25
CA THR A 200 7.68 17.34 -7.17
C THR A 200 8.54 18.51 -6.67
N ASN A 201 9.51 18.24 -5.77
CA ASN A 201 10.47 19.25 -5.35
C ASN A 201 11.39 19.65 -6.50
N LEU A 202 11.96 18.68 -7.23
CA LEU A 202 12.85 18.97 -8.36
C LEU A 202 12.12 19.72 -9.48
N LEU A 203 10.86 19.38 -9.77
CA LEU A 203 10.02 20.11 -10.73
C LEU A 203 9.72 21.56 -10.30
N ASP A 204 9.70 21.82 -9.00
CA ASP A 204 9.53 23.17 -8.43
C ASP A 204 10.86 23.93 -8.26
N GLY A 205 12.01 23.31 -8.57
CA GLY A 205 13.35 23.88 -8.33
C GLY A 205 13.73 23.93 -6.84
N HIS A 206 13.05 23.15 -6.00
CA HIS A 206 13.35 23.03 -4.57
C HIS A 206 14.38 21.91 -4.31
N LYS A 207 15.04 21.99 -3.17
CA LYS A 207 15.93 20.92 -2.71
C LYS A 207 15.15 19.70 -2.26
N VAL A 208 15.80 18.53 -2.41
CA VAL A 208 15.27 17.25 -1.92
C VAL A 208 16.01 16.84 -0.63
N PRO A 209 15.26 16.45 0.43
CA PRO A 209 15.87 16.08 1.70
C PRO A 209 16.35 14.63 1.67
N LEU A 210 17.66 14.41 1.76
CA LEU A 210 18.26 13.07 1.87
C LEU A 210 18.61 12.80 3.34
N TYR A 211 18.00 11.77 3.92
CA TYR A 211 18.27 11.36 5.30
C TYR A 211 19.69 10.80 5.44
N GLY A 212 20.48 11.35 6.38
CA GLY A 212 21.86 10.94 6.65
C GLY A 212 22.70 10.92 5.37
N GLU A 213 23.38 9.82 5.11
CA GLU A 213 24.18 9.60 3.90
C GLU A 213 23.40 8.90 2.76
N GLY A 214 22.12 8.62 2.97
CA GLY A 214 21.26 7.95 1.99
C GLY A 214 21.59 6.47 1.77
N LEU A 215 22.18 5.80 2.75
CA LEU A 215 22.63 4.39 2.62
C LEU A 215 21.52 3.37 2.87
N ASN A 216 20.35 3.79 3.32
CA ASN A 216 19.23 2.91 3.54
C ASN A 216 18.74 2.30 2.21
N VAL A 217 18.67 0.97 2.16
CA VAL A 217 18.32 0.21 0.96
C VAL A 217 16.85 -0.21 1.01
N ARG A 218 16.17 -0.08 -0.14
CA ARG A 218 14.76 -0.48 -0.30
C ARG A 218 14.60 -1.33 -1.55
N ASP A 219 13.76 -2.35 -1.46
CA ASP A 219 13.26 -3.09 -2.63
C ASP A 219 12.08 -2.30 -3.23
N TRP A 220 12.16 -1.96 -4.50
CA TRP A 220 11.19 -1.12 -5.21
C TRP A 220 10.25 -1.95 -6.05
N LEU A 221 8.96 -1.80 -5.77
CA LEU A 221 7.85 -2.52 -6.40
C LEU A 221 6.96 -1.56 -7.17
N HIS A 222 6.87 -1.72 -8.49
CA HIS A 222 5.93 -0.92 -9.27
C HIS A 222 4.48 -1.27 -8.91
N ILE A 223 3.62 -0.25 -8.87
CA ILE A 223 2.22 -0.42 -8.46
C ILE A 223 1.45 -1.42 -9.31
N ASP A 224 1.73 -1.53 -10.62
CA ASP A 224 1.10 -2.51 -11.51
C ASP A 224 1.44 -3.96 -11.08
N ASP A 225 2.70 -4.21 -10.74
CA ASP A 225 3.15 -5.53 -10.28
C ASP A 225 2.58 -5.86 -8.90
N HIS A 226 2.48 -4.88 -8.02
CA HIS A 226 1.84 -5.09 -6.71
C HIS A 226 0.37 -5.51 -6.87
N VAL A 227 -0.39 -4.77 -7.67
CA VAL A 227 -1.81 -5.08 -7.90
C VAL A 227 -1.98 -6.45 -8.57
N GLN A 228 -1.10 -6.83 -9.51
CA GLN A 228 -1.07 -8.18 -10.06
C GLN A 228 -0.87 -9.23 -8.96
N GLY A 229 0.11 -9.02 -8.07
CA GLY A 229 0.35 -9.92 -6.94
C GLY A 229 -0.85 -10.04 -6.00
N LEU A 230 -1.51 -8.92 -5.69
CA LEU A 230 -2.73 -8.90 -4.88
C LEU A 230 -3.87 -9.73 -5.52
N GLU A 231 -4.09 -9.59 -6.83
CA GLU A 231 -5.12 -10.37 -7.54
C GLU A 231 -4.80 -11.87 -7.56
N LEU A 232 -3.55 -12.25 -7.73
CA LEU A 232 -3.13 -13.64 -7.63
C LEU A 232 -3.42 -14.20 -6.23
N VAL A 233 -3.13 -13.45 -5.15
CA VAL A 233 -3.43 -13.88 -3.78
C VAL A 233 -4.94 -13.89 -3.53
N ARG A 234 -5.69 -12.87 -3.98
CA ARG A 234 -7.14 -12.82 -3.81
C ARG A 234 -7.85 -14.01 -4.45
N THR A 235 -7.42 -14.41 -5.64
CA THR A 235 -8.08 -15.46 -6.43
C THR A 235 -7.55 -16.87 -6.16
N GLY A 236 -6.25 -17.01 -5.88
CA GLY A 236 -5.59 -18.31 -5.78
C GLY A 236 -4.84 -18.57 -4.48
N GLY A 237 -4.65 -17.55 -3.62
CA GLY A 237 -3.96 -17.72 -2.34
C GLY A 237 -4.69 -18.65 -1.38
N ARG A 238 -3.94 -19.35 -0.55
CA ARG A 238 -4.51 -20.27 0.45
C ARG A 238 -4.97 -19.51 1.70
N PRO A 239 -6.15 -19.86 2.28
CA PRO A 239 -6.60 -19.31 3.56
C PRO A 239 -5.58 -19.55 4.68
N GLY A 240 -5.39 -18.54 5.52
CA GLY A 240 -4.45 -18.58 6.65
C GLY A 240 -2.99 -18.29 6.29
N GLU A 241 -2.69 -18.08 5.00
CA GLU A 241 -1.33 -17.89 4.52
C GLU A 241 -0.93 -16.43 4.35
N VAL A 242 0.36 -16.20 4.47
CA VAL A 242 1.02 -14.92 4.18
C VAL A 242 1.76 -15.06 2.85
N TYR A 243 1.79 -14.01 2.05
CA TYR A 243 2.53 -13.93 0.80
C TYR A 243 3.33 -12.62 0.72
N ASN A 244 4.63 -12.73 0.55
CA ASN A 244 5.49 -11.60 0.26
C ASN A 244 5.35 -11.18 -1.20
N ILE A 245 5.29 -9.87 -1.47
CA ILE A 245 5.22 -9.31 -2.82
C ILE A 245 6.30 -8.24 -2.94
N GLY A 246 7.41 -8.58 -3.60
CA GLY A 246 8.55 -7.71 -3.83
C GLY A 246 8.79 -7.42 -5.30
N GLY A 247 9.50 -6.33 -5.57
CA GLY A 247 9.87 -5.92 -6.94
C GLY A 247 11.18 -6.52 -7.42
N GLY A 248 12.06 -6.90 -6.49
CA GLY A 248 13.37 -7.49 -6.78
C GLY A 248 14.41 -6.47 -7.26
N THR A 249 14.15 -5.16 -7.08
CA THR A 249 15.10 -4.10 -7.39
C THR A 249 15.47 -3.35 -6.12
N GLU A 250 16.64 -3.67 -5.56
CA GLU A 250 17.15 -3.03 -4.37
C GLU A 250 18.04 -1.83 -4.73
N LEU A 251 17.73 -0.66 -4.19
CA LEU A 251 18.53 0.55 -4.34
C LEU A 251 18.63 1.26 -2.99
N SER A 252 19.81 1.84 -2.72
CA SER A 252 19.96 2.81 -1.67
C SER A 252 19.21 4.11 -2.00
N ASN A 253 18.83 4.86 -0.98
CA ASN A 253 18.21 6.17 -1.18
C ASN A 253 19.13 7.13 -1.97
N LYS A 254 20.46 6.97 -1.87
CA LYS A 254 21.44 7.72 -2.64
C LYS A 254 21.38 7.38 -4.12
N GLU A 255 21.36 6.09 -4.49
CA GLU A 255 21.23 5.63 -5.88
C GLU A 255 19.89 6.07 -6.49
N LEU A 256 18.80 5.94 -5.74
CA LEU A 256 17.49 6.45 -6.17
C LEU A 256 17.53 7.97 -6.40
N THR A 257 18.17 8.72 -5.50
CA THR A 257 18.33 10.17 -5.65
C THR A 257 19.08 10.52 -6.93
N GLU A 258 20.18 9.81 -7.23
CA GLU A 258 20.97 10.02 -8.45
C GLU A 258 20.13 9.83 -9.71
N LEU A 259 19.33 8.76 -9.77
CA LEU A 259 18.41 8.51 -10.90
C LEU A 259 17.36 9.62 -11.05
N LEU A 260 16.79 10.12 -9.95
CA LEU A 260 15.81 11.22 -10.00
C LEU A 260 16.44 12.56 -10.41
N LEU A 261 17.69 12.82 -9.98
CA LEU A 261 18.45 14.00 -10.44
C LEU A 261 18.71 13.92 -11.94
N GLU A 262 19.11 12.75 -12.45
CA GLU A 262 19.32 12.54 -13.89
C GLU A 262 18.03 12.77 -14.68
N LEU A 263 16.90 12.19 -14.26
CA LEU A 263 15.61 12.36 -14.92
C LEU A 263 15.13 13.81 -14.95
N SER A 264 15.42 14.59 -13.90
CA SER A 264 15.03 16.00 -13.80
C SER A 264 16.00 16.97 -14.46
N GLY A 265 17.19 16.50 -14.89
CA GLY A 265 18.29 17.36 -15.34
C GLY A 265 18.92 18.19 -14.22
N SER A 266 18.71 17.79 -12.97
CA SER A 266 19.25 18.45 -11.77
C SER A 266 20.60 17.85 -11.37
N THR A 267 21.25 18.45 -10.37
CA THR A 267 22.54 18.00 -9.85
C THR A 267 22.49 17.81 -8.34
N TRP A 268 23.54 17.26 -7.75
CA TRP A 268 23.68 17.12 -6.29
C TRP A 268 23.59 18.43 -5.51
N GLN A 269 23.68 19.60 -6.16
CA GLN A 269 23.40 20.90 -5.53
C GLN A 269 21.93 21.07 -5.13
N SER A 270 21.02 20.29 -5.74
CA SER A 270 19.60 20.21 -5.38
C SER A 270 19.32 19.26 -4.21
N VAL A 271 20.35 18.64 -3.62
CA VAL A 271 20.19 17.73 -2.47
C VAL A 271 20.57 18.47 -1.18
N GLU A 272 19.79 18.26 -0.14
CA GLU A 272 20.06 18.71 1.22
C GLU A 272 20.11 17.50 2.15
N HIS A 273 21.28 17.27 2.77
CA HIS A 273 21.37 16.23 3.80
C HIS A 273 20.69 16.69 5.08
N VAL A 274 19.75 15.88 5.57
CA VAL A 274 19.01 16.15 6.80
C VAL A 274 19.31 15.08 7.85
N ALA A 275 18.99 15.36 9.12
CA ALA A 275 19.16 14.39 10.20
C ALA A 275 18.42 13.09 9.89
N ASP A 276 19.04 11.96 10.20
CA ASP A 276 18.43 10.67 9.96
C ASP A 276 17.22 10.43 10.88
N ARG A 277 16.31 9.59 10.43
CA ARG A 277 15.09 9.21 11.13
C ARG A 277 15.42 8.31 12.33
N LEU A 278 14.71 8.48 13.43
CA LEU A 278 14.78 7.57 14.58
C LEU A 278 14.23 6.18 14.19
N GLY A 279 14.97 5.13 14.54
CA GLY A 279 14.57 3.76 14.21
C GLY A 279 14.52 3.47 12.71
N HIS A 280 15.34 4.14 11.92
CA HIS A 280 15.39 3.99 10.48
C HIS A 280 16.04 2.66 10.10
N ASP A 281 15.27 1.74 9.57
CA ASP A 281 15.76 0.46 9.09
C ASP A 281 16.77 0.64 7.96
N LEU A 282 17.88 -0.08 8.05
CA LEU A 282 18.97 0.02 7.08
C LEU A 282 18.58 -0.61 5.75
N ARG A 283 18.00 -1.81 5.76
CA ARG A 283 17.63 -2.51 4.53
C ARG A 283 16.36 -3.33 4.73
N TYR A 284 15.48 -3.31 3.72
CA TYR A 284 14.36 -4.22 3.56
C TYR A 284 14.57 -5.10 2.34
N SER A 285 14.30 -6.39 2.51
CA SER A 285 14.27 -7.35 1.41
C SER A 285 13.36 -8.52 1.77
N VAL A 286 12.50 -8.93 0.85
CA VAL A 286 11.58 -10.05 1.06
C VAL A 286 11.82 -11.15 0.04
N ASP A 287 11.73 -12.40 0.50
CA ASP A 287 11.74 -13.58 -0.36
C ASP A 287 10.35 -13.81 -0.94
N CYS A 288 10.25 -13.73 -2.27
CA CYS A 288 9.02 -13.94 -3.04
C CYS A 288 8.92 -15.35 -3.63
N THR A 289 9.72 -16.32 -3.15
CA THR A 289 9.73 -17.68 -3.69
C THR A 289 8.36 -18.34 -3.58
N LYS A 290 7.69 -18.20 -2.43
CA LYS A 290 6.37 -18.79 -2.19
C LYS A 290 5.31 -18.30 -3.19
N ILE A 291 5.13 -16.99 -3.32
CA ILE A 291 4.12 -16.45 -4.26
C ILE A 291 4.47 -16.78 -5.72
N ARG A 292 5.75 -16.85 -6.05
CA ARG A 292 6.22 -17.26 -7.39
C ARG A 292 5.89 -18.71 -7.70
N GLU A 293 6.15 -19.61 -6.75
CA GLU A 293 5.95 -21.06 -6.95
C GLU A 293 4.48 -21.44 -6.87
N GLU A 294 3.73 -20.90 -5.90
CA GLU A 294 2.33 -21.26 -5.70
C GLU A 294 1.38 -20.53 -6.66
N LEU A 295 1.64 -19.27 -7.01
CA LEU A 295 0.70 -18.41 -7.73
C LEU A 295 1.25 -17.85 -9.06
N GLY A 296 2.51 -18.14 -9.39
CA GLY A 296 3.12 -17.72 -10.65
C GLY A 296 3.48 -16.24 -10.72
N TYR A 297 3.51 -15.54 -9.58
CA TYR A 297 3.86 -14.11 -9.52
C TYR A 297 5.26 -13.86 -10.10
N ARG A 298 5.38 -12.81 -10.91
CA ARG A 298 6.66 -12.26 -11.37
C ARG A 298 6.48 -10.77 -11.61
N PRO A 299 7.32 -9.91 -11.02
CA PRO A 299 7.35 -8.50 -11.38
C PRO A 299 7.73 -8.37 -12.88
N ARG A 300 7.06 -7.49 -13.60
CA ARG A 300 7.20 -7.33 -15.05
C ARG A 300 7.74 -5.96 -15.44
N LYS A 301 7.51 -4.97 -14.57
CA LYS A 301 7.92 -3.60 -14.84
C LYS A 301 9.42 -3.43 -14.57
N ASP A 302 10.17 -3.07 -15.61
CA ASP A 302 11.55 -2.62 -15.44
C ASP A 302 11.58 -1.34 -14.56
N PHE A 303 12.46 -1.30 -13.57
CA PHE A 303 12.51 -0.19 -12.61
C PHE A 303 12.81 1.15 -13.29
N THR A 304 13.80 1.20 -14.18
CA THR A 304 14.21 2.43 -14.85
C THR A 304 13.09 2.98 -15.74
N GLN A 305 12.42 2.10 -16.45
CA GLN A 305 11.25 2.45 -17.25
C GLN A 305 10.09 2.93 -16.36
N GLY A 306 9.73 2.19 -15.30
CA GLY A 306 8.65 2.56 -14.38
C GLY A 306 8.93 3.86 -13.64
N LEU A 307 10.19 4.13 -13.25
CA LEU A 307 10.57 5.38 -12.62
C LEU A 307 10.43 6.56 -13.58
N ARG A 308 10.83 6.40 -14.86
CA ARG A 308 10.65 7.41 -15.91
C ARG A 308 9.17 7.69 -16.15
N GLU A 309 8.35 6.65 -16.32
CA GLU A 309 6.89 6.78 -16.50
C GLU A 309 6.26 7.53 -15.30
N THR A 310 6.72 7.22 -14.08
CA THR A 310 6.30 7.90 -12.86
C THR A 310 6.68 9.38 -12.89
N PHE A 311 7.95 9.68 -13.22
CA PHE A 311 8.44 11.06 -13.33
C PHE A 311 7.63 11.86 -14.36
N ASP A 312 7.45 11.32 -15.56
CA ASP A 312 6.70 11.96 -16.65
C ASP A 312 5.25 12.22 -16.22
N TRP A 313 4.63 11.26 -15.52
CA TRP A 313 3.28 11.45 -15.01
C TRP A 313 3.18 12.65 -14.05
N TYR A 314 4.09 12.78 -13.06
CA TYR A 314 4.09 13.93 -12.15
C TYR A 314 4.35 15.24 -12.88
N ARG A 315 5.26 15.28 -13.86
CA ARG A 315 5.50 16.46 -14.69
C ARG A 315 4.23 16.90 -15.41
N ASP A 316 3.49 15.97 -15.98
CA ASP A 316 2.33 16.24 -16.82
C ASP A 316 1.03 16.44 -16.02
N ASN A 317 0.99 16.05 -14.74
CA ASN A 317 -0.20 16.10 -13.88
C ASN A 317 -0.03 17.04 -12.67
N ARG A 318 0.56 18.22 -12.88
CA ARG A 318 0.81 19.21 -11.82
C ARG A 318 -0.46 19.58 -11.05
N ALA A 319 -1.58 19.76 -11.72
CA ALA A 319 -2.87 20.12 -11.12
C ALA A 319 -3.38 19.07 -10.12
N TRP A 320 -2.96 17.80 -10.24
CA TRP A 320 -3.32 16.75 -9.29
C TRP A 320 -2.50 16.83 -8.00
N TRP A 321 -1.18 17.03 -8.08
CA TRP A 321 -0.30 16.91 -6.90
C TRP A 321 -0.05 18.24 -6.17
N GLU A 322 -0.10 19.38 -6.85
CA GLU A 322 0.20 20.69 -6.26
C GLU A 322 -0.72 21.03 -5.05
N PRO A 323 -2.05 20.80 -5.11
CA PRO A 323 -2.91 20.98 -3.95
C PRO A 323 -2.60 20.01 -2.79
N LEU A 324 -2.11 18.80 -3.11
CA LEU A 324 -1.79 17.79 -2.09
C LEU A 324 -0.49 18.11 -1.36
N LYS A 325 0.48 18.73 -2.03
CA LYS A 325 1.75 19.16 -1.44
C LYS A 325 1.53 20.13 -0.27
N ASN A 326 0.56 21.02 -0.40
CA ASN A 326 0.18 21.95 0.67
C ASN A 326 -0.46 21.24 1.88
N ARG A 327 -1.12 20.10 1.68
CA ARG A 327 -1.66 19.27 2.78
C ARG A 327 -0.60 18.43 3.48
N ALA A 328 0.48 18.06 2.80
CA ALA A 328 1.59 17.32 3.38
C ALA A 328 2.44 18.18 4.33
N ALA A 329 2.47 19.50 4.12
CA ALA A 329 3.23 20.46 4.91
C ALA A 329 2.55 20.84 6.24
N LEU A 330 1.30 20.44 6.48
CA LEU A 330 0.53 20.64 7.73
C LEU A 330 0.58 19.37 8.60
#